data_1e3a04394da82a5705b7bf6a0553a088
#
_entry.id   1e3a04394da82a5705b7bf6a0553a088
#
_cell.length_a   1.000
_cell.length_b   1.000
_cell.length_c   1.000
_cell.angle_alpha   90.00
_cell.angle_beta   90.00
_cell.angle_gamma   90.00
#
_symmetry.space_group_name_H-M   'P 1'
#
loop_
_entity.id
_entity.type
_entity.pdbx_description
1 polymer ?
#
loop_
_entity_poly.entity_id
_entity_poly.type
_entity_poly.pdbx_seq_one_letter_code
_entity_poly.pdbx_strand_id
1 'polypeptide(L)'
;MASMIPASAAVWINGRQAIVVTMNGDGRILTSEINRGLQPELSFLALVVRVIGDRERVLILGPSSVRLSLEREYVAVFRRPDRLVDVEPAGTIDAEDLVDRLRALAA
;
A
#
# COMPACT_ATOMS: atom_id res chain seq x y z
N MET A 1 1.71 -10.26 28.43
CA MET A 1 1.74 -10.57 27.01
C MET A 1 1.77 -9.26 26.19
N ALA A 2 2.72 -9.15 25.30
CA ALA A 2 2.78 -7.95 24.47
C ALA A 2 1.62 -7.95 23.47
N SER A 3 0.94 -6.81 23.33
CA SER A 3 -0.09 -6.63 22.32
C SER A 3 0.59 -6.52 20.95
N MET A 4 0.12 -7.32 20.00
CA MET A 4 0.58 -7.21 18.62
C MET A 4 -0.19 -6.08 17.92
N ILE A 5 0.54 -5.19 17.24
CA ILE A 5 -0.05 -4.19 16.36
C ILE A 5 -0.39 -4.90 15.03
N PRO A 6 -1.59 -4.68 14.46
CA PRO A 6 -1.89 -5.29 13.16
C PRO A 6 -0.86 -4.87 12.10
N ALA A 7 -0.31 -5.85 11.38
CA ALA A 7 0.58 -5.58 10.27
C ALA A 7 -0.19 -4.82 9.19
N SER A 8 0.28 -3.64 8.85
CA SER A 8 -0.47 -2.70 8.01
C SER A 8 0.39 -2.11 6.90
N ALA A 9 -0.25 -1.65 5.84
CA ALA A 9 0.41 -0.94 4.76
C ALA A 9 -0.46 0.19 4.26
N ALA A 10 0.15 1.31 3.92
CA ALA A 10 -0.50 2.41 3.21
C ALA A 10 0.30 2.69 1.95
N VAL A 11 -0.37 2.83 0.83
CA VAL A 11 0.23 2.99 -0.49
C VAL A 11 -0.35 4.20 -1.18
N TRP A 12 0.52 5.03 -1.73
CA TRP A 12 0.12 6.04 -2.70
C TRP A 12 0.68 5.62 -4.05
N ILE A 13 -0.15 5.60 -5.09
CA ILE A 13 0.26 5.12 -6.41
C ILE A 13 -0.34 5.97 -7.53
N ASN A 14 0.48 6.27 -8.53
CA ASN A 14 0.03 6.81 -9.80
C ASN A 14 0.58 5.94 -10.95
N GLY A 15 0.44 6.38 -12.19
CA GLY A 15 0.91 5.60 -13.34
C GLY A 15 2.41 5.48 -13.47
N ARG A 16 3.20 6.17 -12.65
CA ARG A 16 4.66 6.24 -12.78
C ARG A 16 5.42 5.77 -11.56
N GLN A 17 4.83 5.88 -10.38
CA GLN A 17 5.51 5.55 -9.14
C GLN A 17 4.54 5.15 -8.05
N ALA A 18 5.06 4.49 -7.04
CA ALA A 18 4.34 4.17 -5.83
C ALA A 18 5.23 4.45 -4.62
N ILE A 19 4.60 4.90 -3.55
CA ILE A 19 5.23 5.00 -2.24
C ILE A 19 4.49 4.02 -1.34
N VAL A 20 5.23 3.08 -0.74
CA VAL A 20 4.64 2.06 0.13
C VAL A 20 5.25 2.24 1.51
N VAL A 21 4.42 2.46 2.51
CA VAL A 21 4.83 2.45 3.91
C VAL A 21 4.20 1.26 4.58
N THR A 22 5.01 0.49 5.31
CA THR A 22 4.54 -0.72 5.98
C THR A 22 4.89 -0.67 7.46
N MET A 23 4.03 -1.26 8.28
CA MET A 23 4.26 -1.40 9.70
C MET A 23 4.12 -2.87 10.08
N ASN A 24 5.16 -3.42 10.70
CA ASN A 24 5.14 -4.76 11.21
C ASN A 24 4.45 -4.82 12.58
N GLY A 25 4.18 -6.04 13.07
CA GLY A 25 3.52 -6.23 14.35
C GLY A 25 4.26 -5.68 15.56
N ASP A 26 5.57 -5.38 15.40
CA ASP A 26 6.39 -4.73 16.44
C ASP A 26 6.35 -3.19 16.35
N GLY A 27 5.60 -2.63 15.42
CA GLY A 27 5.50 -1.20 15.21
C GLY A 27 6.58 -0.59 14.33
N ARG A 28 7.50 -1.40 13.80
CA ARG A 28 8.56 -0.91 12.92
C ARG A 28 8.00 -0.48 11.57
N ILE A 29 8.39 0.70 11.12
CA ILE A 29 7.91 1.28 9.86
C ILE A 29 9.03 1.27 8.82
N LEU A 30 8.70 0.80 7.61
CA LEU A 30 9.57 0.84 6.46
C LEU A 30 8.90 1.65 5.35
N THR A 31 9.67 2.47 4.66
CA THR A 31 9.21 3.24 3.51
C THR A 31 9.94 2.76 2.27
N SER A 32 9.20 2.45 1.22
CA SER A 32 9.76 2.03 -0.06
C SER A 32 9.21 2.91 -1.17
N GLU A 33 10.08 3.28 -2.11
CA GLU A 33 9.69 4.05 -3.27
C GLU A 33 9.94 3.21 -4.50
N ILE A 34 8.93 3.06 -5.36
CA ILE A 34 9.00 2.19 -6.53
C ILE A 34 8.70 3.02 -7.76
N ASN A 35 9.65 3.08 -8.68
CA ASN A 35 9.49 3.76 -9.95
C ASN A 35 9.19 2.74 -11.05
N ARG A 36 8.15 3.01 -11.83
CA ARG A 36 7.77 2.12 -12.92
C ARG A 36 8.81 2.03 -14.01
N GLY A 37 9.45 3.16 -14.35
CA GLY A 37 10.41 3.20 -15.46
C GLY A 37 9.76 2.77 -16.77
N LEU A 38 10.43 1.91 -17.51
CA LEU A 38 9.96 1.41 -18.81
C LEU A 38 9.19 0.09 -18.72
N GLN A 39 8.96 -0.44 -17.52
CA GLN A 39 8.27 -1.72 -17.40
C GLN A 39 6.76 -1.57 -17.65
N PRO A 40 6.10 -2.63 -18.16
CA PRO A 40 4.65 -2.63 -18.32
C PRO A 40 3.92 -2.41 -17.00
N GLU A 41 2.70 -1.88 -17.07
CA GLU A 41 1.91 -1.60 -15.87
C GLU A 41 1.73 -2.84 -15.00
N LEU A 42 1.43 -4.01 -15.61
CA LEU A 42 1.24 -5.24 -14.82
C LEU A 42 2.50 -5.63 -14.04
N SER A 43 3.68 -5.46 -14.63
CA SER A 43 4.94 -5.76 -13.95
C SER A 43 5.15 -4.80 -12.77
N PHE A 44 4.85 -3.52 -12.98
CA PHE A 44 4.91 -2.50 -11.94
C PHE A 44 3.95 -2.83 -10.80
N LEU A 45 2.69 -3.14 -11.11
CA LEU A 45 1.68 -3.49 -10.10
C LEU A 45 2.08 -4.73 -9.31
N ALA A 46 2.61 -5.75 -9.99
CA ALA A 46 3.06 -6.99 -9.33
C ALA A 46 4.19 -6.70 -8.33
N LEU A 47 5.11 -5.81 -8.69
CA LEU A 47 6.19 -5.40 -7.79
C LEU A 47 5.65 -4.65 -6.57
N VAL A 48 4.70 -3.73 -6.77
CA VAL A 48 4.08 -2.99 -5.67
C VAL A 48 3.36 -3.94 -4.73
N VAL A 49 2.59 -4.90 -5.26
CA VAL A 49 1.91 -5.91 -4.45
C VAL A 49 2.91 -6.71 -3.61
N ARG A 50 4.04 -7.08 -4.20
CA ARG A 50 5.09 -7.81 -3.49
C ARG A 50 5.66 -6.99 -2.33
N VAL A 51 5.86 -5.69 -2.54
CA VAL A 51 6.40 -4.81 -1.50
C VAL A 51 5.37 -4.59 -0.39
N ILE A 52 4.09 -4.46 -0.73
CA ILE A 52 3.02 -4.41 0.28
C ILE A 52 3.05 -5.67 1.13
N GLY A 53 3.12 -6.82 0.47
CA GLY A 53 3.12 -8.11 1.16
C GLY A 53 1.75 -8.48 1.74
N ASP A 54 1.74 -9.57 2.48
CA ASP A 54 0.52 -10.08 3.12
C ASP A 54 0.30 -9.32 4.43
N ARG A 55 -0.53 -8.28 4.38
CA ARG A 55 -0.81 -7.40 5.53
C ARG A 55 -2.26 -7.57 5.99
N GLU A 56 -2.50 -7.33 7.27
CA GLU A 56 -3.83 -7.44 7.85
C GLU A 56 -4.73 -6.26 7.47
N ARG A 57 -4.13 -5.08 7.28
CA ARG A 57 -4.86 -3.87 6.89
C ARG A 57 -4.09 -3.14 5.81
N VAL A 58 -4.74 -2.83 4.70
CA VAL A 58 -4.13 -2.16 3.57
C VAL A 58 -5.00 -0.97 3.15
N LEU A 59 -4.35 0.19 2.99
CA LEU A 59 -4.97 1.40 2.48
C LEU A 59 -4.29 1.78 1.17
N ILE A 60 -5.07 1.99 0.11
CA ILE A 60 -4.57 2.38 -1.20
C ILE A 60 -5.08 3.77 -1.55
N LEU A 61 -4.17 4.67 -1.90
CA LEU A 61 -4.47 6.05 -2.26
C LEU A 61 -3.88 6.37 -3.63
N GLY A 62 -4.49 7.26 -4.38
CA GLY A 62 -3.92 7.75 -5.61
C GLY A 62 -4.87 8.61 -6.43
N PRO A 63 -4.32 9.41 -7.36
CA PRO A 63 -5.11 10.37 -8.12
C PRO A 63 -5.86 9.77 -9.31
N SER A 64 -5.53 8.57 -9.73
CA SER A 64 -6.05 7.99 -10.97
C SER A 64 -6.58 6.57 -10.76
N SER A 65 -7.11 5.98 -11.83
CA SER A 65 -7.64 4.62 -11.81
C SER A 65 -6.60 3.54 -11.53
N VAL A 66 -5.31 3.88 -11.54
CA VAL A 66 -4.24 2.92 -11.22
C VAL A 66 -4.42 2.36 -9.81
N ARG A 67 -4.95 3.15 -8.87
CA ARG A 67 -5.27 2.65 -7.53
C ARG A 67 -6.25 1.47 -7.57
N LEU A 68 -7.20 1.51 -8.49
CA LEU A 68 -8.17 0.42 -8.65
C LEU A 68 -7.54 -0.81 -9.30
N SER A 69 -6.60 -0.60 -10.21
CA SER A 69 -5.83 -1.70 -10.81
C SER A 69 -4.97 -2.38 -9.77
N LEU A 70 -4.37 -1.61 -8.86
CA LEU A 70 -3.59 -2.16 -7.75
C LEU A 70 -4.48 -2.96 -6.79
N GLU A 71 -5.66 -2.45 -6.47
CA GLU A 71 -6.62 -3.18 -5.64
C GLU A 71 -6.92 -4.55 -6.24
N ARG A 72 -7.24 -4.60 -7.53
CA ARG A 72 -7.54 -5.86 -8.21
C ARG A 72 -6.37 -6.83 -8.18
N GLU A 73 -5.16 -6.32 -8.41
CA GLU A 73 -3.95 -7.16 -8.41
C GLU A 73 -3.68 -7.69 -7.00
N TYR A 74 -3.83 -6.87 -5.97
CA TYR A 74 -3.64 -7.30 -4.60
C TYR A 74 -4.63 -8.42 -4.22
N VAL A 75 -5.90 -8.25 -4.56
CA VAL A 75 -6.94 -9.25 -4.29
C VAL A 75 -6.67 -10.53 -5.08
N ALA A 76 -6.20 -10.42 -6.32
CA ALA A 76 -5.88 -11.59 -7.14
C ALA A 76 -4.76 -12.42 -6.53
N VAL A 77 -3.75 -11.76 -5.95
CA VAL A 77 -2.59 -12.45 -5.37
C VAL A 77 -2.91 -13.07 -4.02
N PHE A 78 -3.49 -12.29 -3.11
CA PHE A 78 -3.70 -12.72 -1.73
C PHE A 78 -5.08 -13.27 -1.45
N ARG A 79 -6.06 -13.01 -2.32
CA ARG A 79 -7.45 -13.48 -2.22
C ARG A 79 -8.13 -13.08 -0.91
N ARG A 80 -7.78 -11.93 -0.38
CA ARG A 80 -8.29 -11.41 0.88
C ARG A 80 -8.77 -9.97 0.70
N PRO A 81 -9.91 -9.74 0.03
CA PRO A 81 -10.46 -8.40 -0.15
C PRO A 81 -10.81 -7.71 1.17
N ASP A 82 -11.08 -8.48 2.21
CA ASP A 82 -11.38 -7.99 3.56
C ASP A 82 -10.21 -7.22 4.19
N ARG A 83 -8.99 -7.40 3.68
CA ARG A 83 -7.80 -6.69 4.17
C ARG A 83 -7.68 -5.28 3.62
N LEU A 84 -8.37 -4.98 2.52
CA LEU A 84 -8.41 -3.64 1.97
C LEU A 84 -9.39 -2.79 2.75
N VAL A 85 -8.85 -1.91 3.59
CA VAL A 85 -9.68 -1.05 4.44
C VAL A 85 -10.36 0.02 3.59
N ASP A 86 -9.62 0.61 2.65
CA ASP A 86 -10.16 1.60 1.73
C ASP A 86 -9.27 1.75 0.50
N VAL A 87 -9.87 2.23 -0.59
CA VAL A 87 -9.18 2.62 -1.81
C VAL A 87 -9.69 4.02 -2.15
N GLU A 88 -8.89 5.05 -1.83
CA GLU A 88 -9.34 6.44 -1.89
C GLU A 88 -8.68 7.24 -2.99
N PRO A 89 -9.43 8.10 -3.70
CA PRO A 89 -8.80 9.09 -4.56
C PRO A 89 -8.03 10.09 -3.69
N ALA A 90 -6.80 10.39 -4.09
CA ALA A 90 -5.97 11.35 -3.38
C ALA A 90 -4.99 12.00 -4.35
N GLY A 91 -4.80 13.30 -4.20
CA GLY A 91 -3.73 14.01 -4.90
C GLY A 91 -2.37 13.60 -4.36
N THR A 92 -1.34 14.34 -4.77
CA THR A 92 0.02 14.07 -4.30
C THR A 92 0.10 14.25 -2.80
N ILE A 93 0.65 13.24 -2.12
CA ILE A 93 0.97 13.32 -0.69
C ILE A 93 2.43 12.91 -0.52
N ASP A 94 3.07 13.41 0.52
CA ASP A 94 4.44 13.03 0.80
C ASP A 94 4.48 11.76 1.69
N ALA A 95 5.69 11.22 1.85
CA ALA A 95 5.88 10.00 2.64
C ALA A 95 5.47 10.18 4.11
N GLU A 96 5.66 11.38 4.65
CA GLU A 96 5.32 11.68 6.04
C GLU A 96 3.81 11.63 6.26
N ASP A 97 3.03 12.24 5.34
CA ASP A 97 1.57 12.18 5.39
C ASP A 97 1.08 10.74 5.26
N LEU A 98 1.74 9.96 4.41
CA LEU A 98 1.38 8.56 4.22
C LEU A 98 1.65 7.74 5.49
N VAL A 99 2.75 8.03 6.20
CA VAL A 99 3.06 7.41 7.50
C VAL A 99 1.99 7.76 8.53
N ASP A 100 1.51 8.99 8.54
CA ASP A 100 0.42 9.38 9.45
C ASP A 100 -0.85 8.58 9.18
N ARG A 101 -1.18 8.38 7.91
CA ARG A 101 -2.33 7.55 7.52
C ARG A 101 -2.11 6.09 7.94
N LEU A 102 -0.88 5.59 7.81
CA LEU A 102 -0.54 4.24 8.25
C LEU A 102 -0.74 4.07 9.76
N ARG A 103 -0.30 5.03 10.55
CA ARG A 103 -0.46 4.97 12.01
C ARG A 103 -1.93 4.96 12.41
N ALA A 104 -2.75 5.77 11.74
CA ALA A 104 -4.19 5.77 11.98
C ALA A 104 -4.82 4.42 11.61
N LEU A 105 -4.34 3.81 10.53
CA LEU A 105 -4.82 2.52 10.06
C LEU A 105 -4.48 1.39 11.05
N ALA A 106 -3.29 1.45 11.65
CA ALA A 106 -2.80 0.44 12.58
C ALA A 106 -3.32 0.59 14.01
N ALA A 107 -3.95 1.71 14.30
CA ALA A 107 -4.48 2.01 15.63
C ALA A 107 -5.68 1.13 16.02
#